data_c5c39bff34c13513bc573f8523b3ccc4
#
_entry.id   c5c39bff34c13513bc573f8523b3ccc4
#
_cell.length_a   1.000
_cell.length_b   1.000
_cell.length_c   1.000
_cell.angle_alpha   90.00
_cell.angle_beta   90.00
_cell.angle_gamma   90.00
#
_symmetry.space_group_name_H-M   'P 1'
#
loop_
_entity.id
_entity.type
_entity.pdbx_description
1 polymer ?
#
loop_
_entity_poly.entity_id
_entity_poly.type
_entity_poly.pdbx_seq_one_letter_code
_entity_poly.pdbx_strand_id
1 'polypeptide(L)'
;MVDIIVIGAGPAGVLAALRAADLGARTVLVTRAEFGGMAANDGPVPVRTLAHAARLIREARQLGQYGIGVSEPVLDYPRLLARVREVVKDARAHSSLRQQIDSAGVTVHEHAGVARFADRHTIETEGGLRLQAEKIIICTGGVSRGLPVAGCELTSTHSDAWRLSYVPPSMLVVGAGATGVQVASIFNAYGSRIQLFQTGRRILPSED
;
A
#
# COMPACT_ATOMS: atom_id res chain seq x y z
N MET A 1 -18.51 -23.77 13.42
CA MET A 1 -18.93 -22.82 12.36
C MET A 1 -18.85 -21.44 12.95
N VAL A 2 -18.22 -20.49 12.28
CA VAL A 2 -18.22 -19.07 12.66
C VAL A 2 -19.41 -18.36 12.02
N ASP A 3 -19.78 -17.19 12.54
CA ASP A 3 -20.94 -16.48 12.00
C ASP A 3 -20.51 -15.66 10.75
N ILE A 4 -19.31 -15.01 10.83
CA ILE A 4 -18.79 -14.18 9.75
C ILE A 4 -17.33 -14.49 9.45
N ILE A 5 -17.00 -14.64 8.17
CA ILE A 5 -15.63 -14.58 7.66
C ILE A 5 -15.46 -13.26 6.91
N VAL A 6 -14.39 -12.53 7.22
CA VAL A 6 -13.96 -11.35 6.46
C VAL A 6 -12.68 -11.69 5.69
N ILE A 7 -12.67 -11.50 4.38
CA ILE A 7 -11.51 -11.76 3.53
C ILE A 7 -10.81 -10.45 3.19
N GLY A 8 -9.61 -10.29 3.73
CA GLY A 8 -8.76 -9.10 3.56
C GLY A 8 -8.65 -8.27 4.83
N ALA A 9 -7.42 -8.09 5.34
CA ALA A 9 -7.09 -7.34 6.55
C ALA A 9 -6.59 -5.92 6.28
N GLY A 10 -7.05 -5.30 5.21
CA GLY A 10 -6.92 -3.86 4.99
C GLY A 10 -7.92 -3.07 5.86
N PRO A 11 -7.89 -1.74 5.85
CA PRO A 11 -8.77 -0.91 6.70
C PRO A 11 -10.26 -1.28 6.61
N ALA A 12 -10.76 -1.54 5.40
CA ALA A 12 -12.15 -1.93 5.21
C ALA A 12 -12.51 -3.26 5.89
N GLY A 13 -11.64 -4.28 5.73
CA GLY A 13 -11.88 -5.59 6.34
C GLY A 13 -11.75 -5.56 7.85
N VAL A 14 -10.78 -4.81 8.37
CA VAL A 14 -10.62 -4.63 9.82
C VAL A 14 -11.85 -3.97 10.43
N LEU A 15 -12.35 -2.88 9.85
CA LEU A 15 -13.55 -2.20 10.33
C LEU A 15 -14.79 -3.08 10.20
N ALA A 16 -14.92 -3.86 9.13
CA ALA A 16 -16.01 -4.82 8.97
C ALA A 16 -15.98 -5.91 10.06
N ALA A 17 -14.78 -6.45 10.35
CA ALA A 17 -14.61 -7.47 11.37
C ALA A 17 -14.89 -6.94 12.79
N LEU A 18 -14.40 -5.74 13.10
CA LEU A 18 -14.69 -5.06 14.37
C LEU A 18 -16.20 -4.84 14.53
N ARG A 19 -16.85 -4.32 13.50
CA ARG A 19 -18.29 -4.08 13.55
C ARG A 19 -19.09 -5.37 13.71
N ALA A 20 -18.67 -6.45 13.06
CA ALA A 20 -19.31 -7.76 13.21
C ALA A 20 -19.17 -8.28 14.67
N ALA A 21 -17.96 -8.17 15.24
CA ALA A 21 -17.69 -8.57 16.62
C ALA A 21 -18.49 -7.73 17.64
N ASP A 22 -18.56 -6.40 17.44
CA ASP A 22 -19.37 -5.50 18.27
C ASP A 22 -20.87 -5.88 18.28
N LEU A 23 -21.36 -6.46 17.20
CA LEU A 23 -22.72 -6.97 17.08
C LEU A 23 -22.90 -8.39 17.64
N GLY A 24 -21.86 -8.95 18.26
CA GLY A 24 -21.86 -10.27 18.90
C GLY A 24 -21.59 -11.44 17.96
N ALA A 25 -21.18 -11.19 16.70
CA ALA A 25 -20.87 -12.26 15.75
C ALA A 25 -19.48 -12.85 16.03
N ARG A 26 -19.37 -14.18 16.03
CA ARG A 26 -18.07 -14.89 16.03
C ARG A 26 -17.40 -14.69 14.70
N THR A 27 -16.38 -13.85 14.69
CA THR A 27 -15.78 -13.33 13.46
C THR A 27 -14.36 -13.85 13.25
N VAL A 28 -14.07 -14.25 12.01
CA VAL A 28 -12.73 -14.61 11.54
C VAL A 28 -12.31 -13.66 10.44
N LEU A 29 -11.08 -13.15 10.53
CA LEU A 29 -10.45 -12.30 9.53
C LEU A 29 -9.32 -13.07 8.86
N VAL A 30 -9.36 -13.20 7.53
CA VAL A 30 -8.36 -13.94 6.75
C VAL A 30 -7.66 -12.99 5.80
N THR A 31 -6.33 -13.02 5.76
CA THR A 31 -5.56 -12.21 4.80
C THR A 31 -4.49 -13.03 4.08
N ARG A 32 -4.29 -12.70 2.81
CA ARG A 32 -3.30 -13.35 1.94
C ARG A 32 -1.87 -13.21 2.47
N ALA A 33 -1.54 -12.02 2.94
CA ALA A 33 -0.23 -11.65 3.45
C ALA A 33 -0.38 -11.03 4.85
N GLU A 34 0.45 -10.06 5.18
CA GLU A 34 0.43 -9.38 6.49
C GLU A 34 -0.83 -8.54 6.70
N PHE A 35 -1.14 -8.32 7.97
CA PHE A 35 -2.17 -7.39 8.43
C PHE A 35 -1.90 -5.94 7.97
N GLY A 36 -2.97 -5.15 7.78
CA GLY A 36 -2.90 -3.75 7.38
C GLY A 36 -3.13 -3.50 5.89
N GLY A 37 -3.07 -4.57 5.06
CA GLY A 37 -3.31 -4.50 3.63
C GLY A 37 -2.41 -3.48 2.92
N MET A 38 -2.87 -2.95 1.78
CA MET A 38 -2.12 -1.97 1.00
C MET A 38 -1.81 -0.70 1.81
N ALA A 39 -2.71 -0.26 2.68
CA ALA A 39 -2.54 1.00 3.41
C ALA A 39 -1.26 1.05 4.25
N ALA A 40 -0.95 -0.03 4.96
CA ALA A 40 0.25 -0.12 5.79
C ALA A 40 1.47 -0.59 5.00
N ASN A 41 1.29 -1.50 4.03
CA ASN A 41 2.38 -2.28 3.48
C ASN A 41 2.91 -1.77 2.14
N ASP A 42 2.09 -1.11 1.33
CA ASP A 42 2.41 -0.80 -0.06
C ASP A 42 1.88 0.58 -0.53
N GLY A 43 1.10 1.24 0.27
CA GLY A 43 0.47 2.52 -0.07
C GLY A 43 0.87 3.66 0.88
N PRO A 44 -0.08 4.24 1.62
CA PRO A 44 0.14 5.48 2.36
C PRO A 44 1.37 5.49 3.27
N VAL A 45 1.67 4.43 4.01
CA VAL A 45 2.78 4.43 4.98
C VAL A 45 4.14 4.51 4.29
N PRO A 46 4.54 3.58 3.39
CA PRO A 46 5.82 3.68 2.70
C PRO A 46 5.90 4.93 1.81
N VAL A 47 4.82 5.25 1.10
CA VAL A 47 4.81 6.39 0.17
C VAL A 47 4.96 7.73 0.90
N ARG A 48 4.32 7.93 2.06
CA ARG A 48 4.50 9.15 2.86
C ARG A 48 5.92 9.30 3.37
N THR A 49 6.59 8.21 3.73
CA THR A 49 8.00 8.24 4.16
C THR A 49 8.91 8.67 3.01
N LEU A 50 8.71 8.11 1.81
CA LEU A 50 9.43 8.52 0.61
C LEU A 50 9.13 9.97 0.23
N ALA A 51 7.85 10.37 0.22
CA ALA A 51 7.45 11.73 -0.09
C ALA A 51 8.02 12.75 0.90
N HIS A 52 8.14 12.38 2.18
CA HIS A 52 8.77 13.24 3.19
C HIS A 52 10.26 13.45 2.88
N ALA A 53 11.00 12.40 2.56
CA ALA A 53 12.40 12.52 2.14
C ALA A 53 12.56 13.38 0.88
N ALA A 54 11.68 13.20 -0.10
CA ALA A 54 11.66 14.01 -1.31
C ALA A 54 11.38 15.50 -1.01
N ARG A 55 10.51 15.78 -0.04
CA ARG A 55 10.26 17.15 0.43
C ARG A 55 11.50 17.75 1.08
N LEU A 56 12.16 17.02 1.99
CA LEU A 56 13.38 17.49 2.65
C LEU A 56 14.49 17.84 1.65
N ILE A 57 14.67 17.04 0.60
CA ILE A 57 15.64 17.32 -0.46
C ILE A 57 15.28 18.62 -1.18
N ARG A 58 14.00 18.82 -1.53
CA ARG A 58 13.56 20.06 -2.18
C ARG A 58 13.72 21.28 -1.28
N GLU A 59 13.38 21.17 -0.01
CA GLU A 59 13.54 22.22 1.00
C GLU A 59 15.03 22.58 1.15
N ALA A 60 15.91 21.58 1.27
CA ALA A 60 17.35 21.82 1.38
C ALA A 60 17.90 22.59 0.16
N ARG A 61 17.45 22.26 -1.06
CA ARG A 61 17.83 22.99 -2.28
C ARG A 61 17.35 24.45 -2.33
N GLN A 62 16.30 24.78 -1.57
CA GLN A 62 15.74 26.13 -1.52
C GLN A 62 16.35 27.00 -0.42
N LEU A 63 17.08 26.45 0.53
CA LEU A 63 17.61 27.19 1.70
C LEU A 63 18.49 28.37 1.30
N GLY A 64 19.24 28.25 0.20
CA GLY A 64 20.07 29.35 -0.33
C GLY A 64 19.28 30.62 -0.68
N GLN A 65 18.00 30.51 -1.04
CA GLN A 65 17.12 31.66 -1.31
C GLN A 65 16.85 32.50 -0.06
N TYR A 66 17.04 31.90 1.11
CA TYR A 66 16.88 32.54 2.42
C TYR A 66 18.20 32.87 3.11
N GLY A 67 19.32 32.82 2.35
CA GLY A 67 20.66 33.08 2.89
C GLY A 67 21.26 31.96 3.76
N ILE A 68 20.65 30.78 3.75
CA ILE A 68 21.14 29.63 4.50
C ILE A 68 22.01 28.77 3.60
N GLY A 69 23.32 28.78 3.85
CA GLY A 69 24.30 27.99 3.08
C GLY A 69 24.28 26.53 3.48
N VAL A 70 23.99 25.64 2.52
CA VAL A 70 24.08 24.18 2.66
C VAL A 70 24.71 23.61 1.39
N SER A 71 25.41 22.49 1.50
CA SER A 71 25.84 21.72 0.35
C SER A 71 24.68 21.06 -0.35
N GLU A 72 24.84 20.70 -1.65
CA GLU A 72 23.81 19.92 -2.36
C GLU A 72 23.51 18.62 -1.57
N PRO A 73 22.23 18.35 -1.29
CA PRO A 73 21.86 17.15 -0.54
C PRO A 73 22.15 15.88 -1.35
N VAL A 74 22.85 14.95 -0.75
CA VAL A 74 23.15 13.63 -1.32
C VAL A 74 22.20 12.59 -0.71
N LEU A 75 21.48 11.88 -1.54
CA LEU A 75 20.57 10.83 -1.12
C LEU A 75 21.28 9.48 -1.00
N ASP A 76 21.36 8.96 0.22
CA ASP A 76 21.64 7.53 0.47
C ASP A 76 20.33 6.74 0.34
N TYR A 77 20.03 6.28 -0.87
CA TYR A 77 18.77 5.60 -1.17
C TYR A 77 18.60 4.26 -0.44
N PRO A 78 19.65 3.40 -0.32
CA PRO A 78 19.58 2.20 0.51
C PRO A 78 19.22 2.49 1.97
N ARG A 79 19.79 3.53 2.57
CA ARG A 79 19.47 3.95 3.94
C ARG A 79 18.03 4.47 4.05
N LEU A 80 17.55 5.21 3.06
CA LEU A 80 16.15 5.64 3.00
C LEU A 80 15.21 4.44 2.95
N LEU A 81 15.50 3.42 2.11
CA LEU A 81 14.69 2.20 2.06
C LEU A 81 14.71 1.41 3.37
N ALA A 82 15.84 1.40 4.08
CA ALA A 82 15.89 0.83 5.43
C ALA A 82 14.93 1.58 6.37
N ARG A 83 14.95 2.91 6.34
CA ARG A 83 14.02 3.74 7.14
C ARG A 83 12.55 3.50 6.77
N VAL A 84 12.23 3.34 5.49
CA VAL A 84 10.86 2.99 5.05
C VAL A 84 10.41 1.67 5.67
N ARG A 85 11.28 0.64 5.66
CA ARG A 85 10.96 -0.67 6.26
C ARG A 85 10.73 -0.57 7.78
N GLU A 86 11.53 0.22 8.48
CA GLU A 86 11.34 0.48 9.92
C GLU A 86 9.98 1.14 10.18
N VAL A 87 9.66 2.22 9.46
CA VAL A 87 8.38 2.94 9.62
C VAL A 87 7.18 2.02 9.33
N VAL A 88 7.26 1.17 8.31
CA VAL A 88 6.22 0.18 8.01
C VAL A 88 6.09 -0.83 9.16
N LYS A 89 7.20 -1.33 9.70
CA LYS A 89 7.21 -2.25 10.83
C LYS A 89 6.60 -1.61 12.08
N ASP A 90 6.97 -0.38 12.39
CA ASP A 90 6.45 0.37 13.52
C ASP A 90 4.96 0.67 13.37
N ALA A 91 4.52 1.06 12.17
CA ALA A 91 3.11 1.30 11.88
C ALA A 91 2.25 0.04 12.07
N ARG A 92 2.78 -1.14 11.74
CA ARG A 92 2.11 -2.42 12.02
C ARG A 92 2.06 -2.74 13.51
N ALA A 93 3.20 -2.62 14.21
CA ALA A 93 3.34 -2.97 15.61
C ALA A 93 2.48 -2.07 16.53
N HIS A 94 2.35 -0.79 16.18
CA HIS A 94 1.59 0.20 16.95
C HIS A 94 0.22 0.52 16.32
N SER A 95 -0.28 -0.32 15.43
CA SER A 95 -1.60 -0.14 14.83
C SER A 95 -2.69 -0.30 15.89
N SER A 96 -3.39 0.78 16.18
CA SER A 96 -4.58 0.73 17.05
C SER A 96 -5.64 -0.24 16.52
N LEU A 97 -5.73 -0.41 15.21
CA LEU A 97 -6.64 -1.36 14.58
C LEU A 97 -6.29 -2.81 14.91
N ARG A 98 -4.98 -3.14 15.00
CA ARG A 98 -4.57 -4.49 15.41
C ARG A 98 -4.97 -4.76 16.86
N GLN A 99 -4.68 -3.81 17.75
CA GLN A 99 -5.07 -3.93 19.17
C GLN A 99 -6.57 -4.04 19.35
N GLN A 100 -7.36 -3.28 18.58
CA GLN A 100 -8.83 -3.37 18.62
C GLN A 100 -9.33 -4.74 18.17
N ILE A 101 -8.79 -5.30 17.08
CA ILE A 101 -9.13 -6.65 16.58
C ILE A 101 -8.83 -7.72 17.63
N ASP A 102 -7.66 -7.65 18.26
CA ASP A 102 -7.25 -8.61 19.28
C ASP A 102 -8.16 -8.48 20.53
N SER A 103 -8.49 -7.24 20.95
CA SER A 103 -9.39 -6.97 22.08
C SER A 103 -10.84 -7.37 21.82
N ALA A 104 -11.29 -7.30 20.57
CA ALA A 104 -12.63 -7.71 20.15
C ALA A 104 -12.79 -9.25 20.02
N GLY A 105 -11.72 -10.02 20.24
CA GLY A 105 -11.74 -11.47 20.14
C GLY A 105 -11.89 -12.01 18.71
N VAL A 106 -11.55 -11.19 17.69
CA VAL A 106 -11.56 -11.62 16.29
C VAL A 106 -10.36 -12.52 16.02
N THR A 107 -10.62 -13.73 15.54
CA THR A 107 -9.54 -14.63 15.12
C THR A 107 -8.94 -14.14 13.79
N VAL A 108 -7.61 -13.97 13.72
CA VAL A 108 -6.92 -13.49 12.52
C VAL A 108 -6.01 -14.58 11.96
N HIS A 109 -6.18 -14.91 10.67
CA HIS A 109 -5.28 -15.77 9.90
C HIS A 109 -4.52 -14.93 8.89
N GLU A 110 -3.25 -14.65 9.19
CA GLU A 110 -2.32 -13.98 8.27
C GLU A 110 -1.58 -15.02 7.41
N HIS A 111 -1.02 -14.58 6.28
CA HIS A 111 -0.27 -15.42 5.35
C HIS A 111 -1.04 -16.67 4.86
N ALA A 112 -2.37 -16.56 4.80
CA ALA A 112 -3.22 -17.67 4.38
C ALA A 112 -3.16 -17.97 2.86
N GLY A 113 -2.53 -17.09 2.08
CA GLY A 113 -2.56 -17.18 0.62
C GLY A 113 -3.88 -16.69 0.03
N VAL A 114 -4.10 -16.96 -1.25
CA VAL A 114 -5.34 -16.56 -1.95
C VAL A 114 -6.50 -17.41 -1.46
N ALA A 115 -7.58 -16.75 -1.06
CA ALA A 115 -8.82 -17.40 -0.67
C ALA A 115 -9.71 -17.62 -1.91
N ARG A 116 -10.36 -18.78 -1.97
CA ARG A 116 -11.31 -19.17 -3.02
C ARG A 116 -12.58 -19.72 -2.37
N PHE A 117 -13.70 -19.51 -2.99
CA PHE A 117 -14.97 -20.12 -2.58
C PHE A 117 -14.99 -21.58 -3.02
N ALA A 118 -15.14 -22.51 -2.06
CA ALA A 118 -15.49 -23.90 -2.34
C ALA A 118 -17.00 -24.05 -2.56
N ASP A 119 -17.79 -23.28 -1.80
CA ASP A 119 -19.23 -23.09 -1.96
C ASP A 119 -19.63 -21.73 -1.38
N ARG A 120 -20.94 -21.43 -1.34
CA ARG A 120 -21.45 -20.13 -0.85
C ARG A 120 -21.16 -19.81 0.62
N HIS A 121 -20.76 -20.78 1.41
CA HIS A 121 -20.49 -20.67 2.85
C HIS A 121 -19.09 -21.08 3.26
N THR A 122 -18.32 -21.65 2.33
CA THR A 122 -16.99 -22.22 2.58
C THR A 122 -15.94 -21.55 1.73
N ILE A 123 -14.85 -21.12 2.36
CA ILE A 123 -13.64 -20.71 1.67
C ILE A 123 -12.50 -21.68 1.92
N GLU A 124 -11.64 -21.80 0.94
CA GLU A 124 -10.34 -22.50 1.01
C GLU A 124 -9.23 -21.55 0.64
N THR A 125 -8.08 -21.68 1.27
CA THR A 125 -6.90 -20.85 0.97
C THR A 125 -5.77 -21.69 0.42
N GLU A 126 -4.86 -21.04 -0.31
CA GLU A 126 -3.64 -21.71 -0.81
C GLU A 126 -2.78 -22.28 0.33
N GLY A 127 -2.85 -21.70 1.53
CA GLY A 127 -2.20 -22.22 2.74
C GLY A 127 -2.90 -23.43 3.36
N GLY A 128 -3.94 -23.97 2.72
CA GLY A 128 -4.65 -25.18 3.18
C GLY A 128 -5.71 -24.91 4.28
N LEU A 129 -5.97 -23.64 4.62
CA LEU A 129 -7.00 -23.30 5.57
C LEU A 129 -8.38 -23.44 4.91
N ARG A 130 -9.30 -24.19 5.57
CA ARG A 130 -10.69 -24.33 5.15
C ARG A 130 -11.59 -23.81 6.26
N LEU A 131 -12.44 -22.82 5.95
CA LEU A 131 -13.31 -22.17 6.89
C LEU A 131 -14.75 -22.13 6.37
N GLN A 132 -15.71 -22.31 7.28
CA GLN A 132 -17.13 -22.23 6.98
C GLN A 132 -17.81 -21.19 7.86
N ALA A 133 -18.65 -20.34 7.25
CA ALA A 133 -19.42 -19.30 7.93
C ALA A 133 -20.80 -19.15 7.35
N GLU A 134 -21.70 -18.55 8.12
CA GLU A 134 -23.03 -18.18 7.64
C GLU A 134 -22.96 -17.05 6.60
N LYS A 135 -22.08 -16.07 6.83
CA LYS A 135 -21.86 -14.92 5.95
C LYS A 135 -20.37 -14.71 5.66
N ILE A 136 -20.07 -14.21 4.47
CA ILE A 136 -18.71 -13.88 4.05
C ILE A 136 -18.70 -12.45 3.51
N ILE A 137 -17.76 -11.63 4.03
CA ILE A 137 -17.54 -10.25 3.60
C ILE A 137 -16.23 -10.19 2.82
N ILE A 138 -16.28 -9.68 1.59
CA ILE A 138 -15.12 -9.58 0.70
C ILE A 138 -14.54 -8.16 0.80
N CYS A 139 -13.32 -8.05 1.36
CA CYS A 139 -12.57 -6.82 1.54
C CYS A 139 -11.15 -6.94 0.97
N THR A 140 -11.02 -7.60 -0.18
CA THR A 140 -9.73 -7.99 -0.78
C THR A 140 -8.95 -6.81 -1.40
N GLY A 141 -9.54 -5.60 -1.42
CA GLY A 141 -8.91 -4.40 -1.97
C GLY A 141 -8.88 -4.41 -3.50
N GLY A 142 -7.85 -3.80 -4.05
CA GLY A 142 -7.63 -3.69 -5.49
C GLY A 142 -6.20 -3.99 -5.88
N VAL A 143 -5.99 -4.17 -7.18
CA VAL A 143 -4.67 -4.34 -7.80
C VAL A 143 -4.48 -3.32 -8.91
N SER A 144 -3.23 -2.98 -9.22
CA SER A 144 -2.90 -2.13 -10.35
C SER A 144 -3.41 -2.75 -11.65
N ARG A 145 -4.08 -1.94 -12.46
CA ARG A 145 -4.56 -2.36 -13.77
C ARG A 145 -3.43 -2.25 -14.78
N GLY A 146 -3.15 -3.34 -15.50
CA GLY A 146 -2.27 -3.32 -16.65
C GLY A 146 -2.83 -2.51 -17.82
N LEU A 147 -1.97 -2.03 -18.69
CA LEU A 147 -2.36 -1.39 -19.94
C LEU A 147 -2.64 -2.45 -21.02
N PRO A 148 -3.67 -2.28 -21.85
CA PRO A 148 -3.96 -3.22 -22.94
C PRO A 148 -3.10 -2.94 -24.17
N VAL A 149 -1.77 -2.94 -23.99
CA VAL A 149 -0.78 -2.68 -25.05
C VAL A 149 0.32 -3.73 -25.00
N ALA A 150 0.93 -4.03 -26.13
CA ALA A 150 2.08 -4.92 -26.22
C ALA A 150 3.26 -4.32 -25.43
N GLY A 151 4.00 -5.16 -24.68
CA GLY A 151 5.07 -4.73 -23.80
C GLY A 151 4.63 -4.32 -22.40
N CYS A 152 3.33 -4.35 -22.08
CA CYS A 152 2.84 -4.05 -20.73
C CYS A 152 3.43 -4.98 -19.66
N GLU A 153 3.75 -6.20 -20.03
CA GLU A 153 4.42 -7.21 -19.18
C GLU A 153 5.84 -6.79 -18.75
N LEU A 154 6.47 -5.84 -19.46
CA LEU A 154 7.77 -5.26 -19.12
C LEU A 154 7.66 -4.02 -18.22
N THR A 155 6.44 -3.57 -17.95
CA THR A 155 6.21 -2.40 -17.10
C THR A 155 6.14 -2.78 -15.63
N SER A 156 6.43 -1.82 -14.78
CA SER A 156 6.31 -1.93 -13.33
C SER A 156 5.11 -1.13 -12.83
N THR A 157 4.57 -1.54 -11.70
CA THR A 157 3.51 -0.81 -10.99
C THR A 157 4.09 0.15 -9.95
N HIS A 158 3.23 0.95 -9.30
CA HIS A 158 3.67 1.78 -8.18
C HIS A 158 4.28 0.94 -7.05
N SER A 159 3.75 -0.28 -6.79
CA SER A 159 4.28 -1.18 -5.78
C SER A 159 5.72 -1.59 -6.06
N ASP A 160 6.06 -1.81 -7.33
CA ASP A 160 7.41 -2.13 -7.75
C ASP A 160 8.31 -0.90 -7.65
N ALA A 161 7.80 0.29 -7.97
CA ALA A 161 8.54 1.55 -7.86
C ALA A 161 9.04 1.80 -6.42
N TRP A 162 8.23 1.46 -5.41
CA TRP A 162 8.63 1.59 -4.00
C TRP A 162 9.65 0.53 -3.53
N ARG A 163 9.87 -0.50 -4.33
CA ARG A 163 10.78 -1.62 -4.03
C ARG A 163 12.09 -1.57 -4.81
N LEU A 164 12.24 -0.59 -5.70
CA LEU A 164 13.50 -0.41 -6.44
C LEU A 164 14.68 -0.29 -5.46
N SER A 165 15.76 -0.98 -5.74
CA SER A 165 16.99 -0.93 -4.93
C SER A 165 17.86 0.28 -5.22
N TYR A 166 17.55 1.04 -6.27
CA TYR A 166 18.28 2.24 -6.71
C TYR A 166 17.32 3.27 -7.28
N VAL A 167 17.75 4.52 -7.39
CA VAL A 167 17.04 5.57 -8.09
C VAL A 167 17.37 5.47 -9.59
N PRO A 168 16.40 5.15 -10.47
CA PRO A 168 16.68 5.06 -11.90
C PRO A 168 17.05 6.45 -12.47
N PRO A 169 18.00 6.56 -13.42
CA PRO A 169 18.38 7.84 -13.99
C PRO A 169 17.26 8.50 -14.81
N SER A 170 16.33 7.72 -15.31
CA SER A 170 15.12 8.19 -15.98
C SER A 170 13.95 7.25 -15.74
N MET A 171 12.74 7.80 -15.78
CA MET A 171 11.50 7.05 -15.57
C MET A 171 10.40 7.60 -16.46
N LEU A 172 9.67 6.70 -17.11
CA LEU A 172 8.46 7.00 -17.86
C LEU A 172 7.27 6.55 -17.01
N VAL A 173 6.38 7.48 -16.67
CA VAL A 173 5.21 7.23 -15.88
C VAL A 173 3.96 7.34 -16.74
N VAL A 174 3.15 6.29 -16.81
CA VAL A 174 1.91 6.27 -17.60
C VAL A 174 0.71 6.36 -16.65
N GLY A 175 -0.08 7.41 -16.82
CA GLY A 175 -1.18 7.78 -15.95
C GLY A 175 -0.81 8.89 -14.98
N ALA A 176 -1.49 10.03 -15.12
CA ALA A 176 -1.27 11.22 -14.30
C ALA A 176 -2.41 11.48 -13.28
N GLY A 177 -2.98 10.41 -12.76
CA GLY A 177 -3.80 10.44 -11.55
C GLY A 177 -2.91 10.59 -10.30
N ALA A 178 -3.52 10.62 -9.11
CA ALA A 178 -2.83 10.84 -7.84
C ALA A 178 -1.58 9.97 -7.65
N THR A 179 -1.66 8.67 -7.94
CA THR A 179 -0.54 7.74 -7.81
C THR A 179 0.61 8.07 -8.77
N GLY A 180 0.31 8.28 -10.05
CA GLY A 180 1.35 8.57 -11.06
C GLY A 180 2.06 9.90 -10.80
N VAL A 181 1.32 10.94 -10.45
CA VAL A 181 1.89 12.24 -10.08
C VAL A 181 2.76 12.12 -8.83
N GLN A 182 2.35 11.31 -7.85
CA GLN A 182 3.12 11.09 -6.63
C GLN A 182 4.44 10.35 -6.90
N VAL A 183 4.40 9.27 -7.71
CA VAL A 183 5.62 8.56 -8.16
C VAL A 183 6.55 9.52 -8.88
N ALA A 184 6.02 10.25 -9.86
CA ALA A 184 6.78 11.23 -10.63
C ALA A 184 7.44 12.29 -9.74
N SER A 185 6.69 12.87 -8.81
CA SER A 185 7.19 13.89 -7.89
C SER A 185 8.30 13.39 -6.96
N ILE A 186 8.15 12.18 -6.42
CA ILE A 186 9.13 11.58 -5.50
C ILE A 186 10.44 11.31 -6.24
N PHE A 187 10.39 10.57 -7.35
CA PHE A 187 11.60 10.19 -8.08
C PHE A 187 12.29 11.37 -8.78
N ASN A 188 11.52 12.37 -9.18
CA ASN A 188 12.11 13.62 -9.69
C ASN A 188 12.95 14.34 -8.61
N ALA A 189 12.45 14.41 -7.37
CA ALA A 189 13.21 14.99 -6.27
C ALA A 189 14.50 14.20 -5.96
N TYR A 190 14.49 12.90 -6.20
CA TYR A 190 15.64 12.01 -6.03
C TYR A 190 16.65 12.10 -7.20
N GLY A 191 16.33 12.83 -8.26
CA GLY A 191 17.23 13.06 -9.39
C GLY A 191 16.88 12.27 -10.66
N SER A 192 15.80 11.49 -10.67
CA SER A 192 15.33 10.86 -11.92
C SER A 192 14.78 11.90 -12.90
N ARG A 193 15.12 11.73 -14.18
CA ARG A 193 14.46 12.47 -15.26
C ARG A 193 13.11 11.81 -15.53
N ILE A 194 12.03 12.54 -15.29
CA ILE A 194 10.67 12.00 -15.39
C ILE A 194 10.00 12.46 -16.68
N GLN A 195 9.36 11.51 -17.38
CA GLN A 195 8.37 11.77 -18.42
C GLN A 195 7.02 11.21 -17.96
N LEU A 196 5.99 12.07 -17.94
CA LEU A 196 4.65 11.73 -17.49
C LEU A 196 3.69 11.75 -18.67
N PHE A 197 3.02 10.62 -18.93
CA PHE A 197 2.06 10.46 -20.01
C PHE A 197 0.63 10.35 -19.46
N GLN A 198 -0.29 11.08 -20.09
CA GLN A 198 -1.69 11.09 -19.74
C GLN A 198 -2.56 11.09 -20.99
N THR A 199 -3.61 10.31 -21.00
CA THR A 199 -4.60 10.28 -22.09
C THR A 199 -5.53 11.48 -22.08
N GLY A 200 -5.84 12.01 -20.88
CA GLY A 200 -6.66 13.20 -20.70
C GLY A 200 -5.90 14.50 -20.92
N ARG A 201 -6.63 15.61 -21.04
CA ARG A 201 -6.05 16.94 -21.31
C ARG A 201 -5.29 17.55 -20.12
N ARG A 202 -5.52 17.07 -18.90
CA ARG A 202 -4.86 17.57 -17.68
C ARG A 202 -4.40 16.42 -16.79
N ILE A 203 -3.43 16.70 -15.96
CA ILE A 203 -3.04 15.83 -14.84
C ILE A 203 -4.07 15.94 -13.72
N LEU A 204 -4.14 14.96 -12.83
CA LEU A 204 -5.08 14.91 -11.69
C LEU A 204 -6.52 15.25 -12.12
N PRO A 205 -7.11 14.51 -13.05
CA PRO A 205 -8.38 14.88 -13.66
C PRO A 205 -9.57 14.86 -12.68
N SER A 206 -9.42 14.21 -11.52
CA SER A 206 -10.40 14.14 -10.44
C SER A 206 -10.25 15.24 -9.39
N GLU A 207 -9.18 16.03 -9.48
CA GLU A 207 -8.91 17.12 -8.57
C GLU A 207 -9.32 18.47 -9.20
N ASP A 208 -9.70 19.45 -8.37
CA ASP A 208 -10.12 20.79 -8.79
C ASP A 208 -8.94 21.67 -9.27
#